data_07b8c9bc5a89a1dbe23065ccb97d7ee7
#
_entry.id   07b8c9bc5a89a1dbe23065ccb97d7ee7
#
_cell.length_a   1.000
_cell.length_b   1.000
_cell.length_c   1.000
_cell.angle_alpha   90.00
_cell.angle_beta   90.00
_cell.angle_gamma   90.00
#
_symmetry.space_group_name_H-M   'P 1'
#
loop_
_entity.id
_entity.type
_entity.pdbx_description
1 polymer ?
#
loop_
_entity_poly.entity_id
_entity_poly.type
_entity_poly.pdbx_seq_one_letter_code
_entity_poly.pdbx_strand_id
1 'polypeptide(L)'
;MTTTTAQKIISAGFDIALLSSPEKISKVHTVEVVHDDDGNMLAGFDIVGKNSVQYKDVIRSTSVAAIKRSQTKKEQIDAKTEKGAGTLYDLGEDRNRKIAIAVVVGAPGFVSNGEPVALTPEFLNLCFDAQPTWEAKILAALEADANFLAI
;
A
#
# COMPACT_ATOMS: atom_id res chain seq x y z
N MET A 1 -36.21 10.53 14.58
CA MET A 1 -35.59 9.91 13.40
C MET A 1 -34.08 9.75 13.57
N THR A 2 -33.35 10.84 13.84
CA THR A 2 -31.89 10.80 14.05
C THR A 2 -31.51 9.86 15.21
N THR A 3 -32.25 9.92 16.32
CA THR A 3 -32.01 9.09 17.50
C THR A 3 -32.18 7.59 17.20
N THR A 4 -33.18 7.23 16.38
CA THR A 4 -33.43 5.85 15.99
C THR A 4 -32.27 5.31 15.11
N THR A 5 -31.73 6.12 14.22
CA THR A 5 -30.59 5.76 13.39
C THR A 5 -29.33 5.55 14.23
N ALA A 6 -29.06 6.44 15.18
CA ALA A 6 -27.92 6.33 16.09
C ALA A 6 -28.02 5.06 16.95
N GLN A 7 -29.21 4.76 17.50
CA GLN A 7 -29.43 3.53 18.25
C GLN A 7 -29.23 2.29 17.38
N LYS A 8 -29.68 2.31 16.15
CA LYS A 8 -29.52 1.21 15.22
C LYS A 8 -28.04 0.94 14.93
N ILE A 9 -27.23 2.00 14.73
CA ILE A 9 -25.79 1.86 14.53
C ILE A 9 -25.12 1.25 15.76
N ILE A 10 -25.45 1.72 16.97
CA ILE A 10 -24.85 1.25 18.22
C ILE A 10 -25.24 -0.20 18.51
N SER A 11 -26.49 -0.59 18.24
CA SER A 11 -27.03 -1.91 18.61
C SER A 11 -26.86 -2.95 17.52
N ALA A 12 -26.65 -2.56 16.26
CA ALA A 12 -26.67 -3.47 15.12
C ALA A 12 -25.40 -4.33 15.00
N GLY A 13 -24.26 -3.84 15.50
CA GLY A 13 -22.99 -4.53 15.31
C GLY A 13 -22.63 -4.62 13.84
N PHE A 14 -21.85 -5.63 13.48
CA PHE A 14 -21.43 -5.89 12.10
C PHE A 14 -22.24 -7.04 11.50
N ASP A 15 -22.89 -6.79 10.37
CA ASP A 15 -23.67 -7.80 9.68
C ASP A 15 -22.74 -8.69 8.83
N ILE A 16 -22.63 -9.97 9.20
CA ILE A 16 -21.77 -10.92 8.52
C ILE A 16 -22.19 -11.18 7.06
N ALA A 17 -23.40 -10.84 6.68
CA ALA A 17 -23.84 -10.95 5.26
C ALA A 17 -23.01 -10.06 4.33
N LEU A 18 -22.40 -8.98 4.86
CA LEU A 18 -21.51 -8.11 4.10
C LEU A 18 -20.23 -8.82 3.66
N LEU A 19 -19.84 -9.89 4.34
CA LEU A 19 -18.63 -10.65 3.98
C LEU A 19 -18.76 -11.37 2.64
N SER A 20 -19.97 -11.60 2.15
CA SER A 20 -20.18 -12.18 0.82
C SER A 20 -20.03 -11.17 -0.31
N SER A 21 -19.91 -9.89 0.01
CA SER A 21 -19.69 -8.79 -0.95
C SER A 21 -18.59 -7.87 -0.46
N PRO A 22 -17.33 -8.35 -0.43
CA PRO A 22 -16.20 -7.58 0.14
C PRO A 22 -16.01 -6.20 -0.50
N GLU A 23 -16.36 -6.05 -1.77
CA GLU A 23 -16.25 -4.78 -2.50
C GLU A 23 -17.14 -3.68 -1.91
N LYS A 24 -18.22 -4.06 -1.23
CA LYS A 24 -19.13 -3.08 -0.62
C LYS A 24 -18.59 -2.48 0.67
N ILE A 25 -17.67 -3.17 1.31
CA ILE A 25 -17.07 -2.73 2.58
C ILE A 25 -15.61 -2.30 2.42
N SER A 26 -15.09 -2.32 1.19
CA SER A 26 -13.73 -1.92 0.88
C SER A 26 -13.71 -0.49 0.35
N LYS A 27 -12.71 0.27 0.71
CA LYS A 27 -12.49 1.61 0.18
C LYS A 27 -11.01 1.84 -0.11
N VAL A 28 -10.76 2.80 -1.01
CA VAL A 28 -9.43 3.33 -1.28
C VAL A 28 -9.09 4.36 -0.20
N HIS A 29 -7.85 4.37 0.24
CA HIS A 29 -7.35 5.35 1.21
C HIS A 29 -6.36 6.29 0.53
N THR A 30 -6.47 7.59 0.79
CA THR A 30 -5.52 8.57 0.26
C THR A 30 -4.44 8.87 1.30
N VAL A 31 -3.20 8.60 0.92
CA VAL A 31 -2.01 8.96 1.72
C VAL A 31 -1.56 10.35 1.27
N GLU A 32 -1.78 11.34 2.10
CA GLU A 32 -1.42 12.72 1.79
C GLU A 32 0.08 12.93 1.99
N VAL A 33 0.77 13.45 0.99
CA VAL A 33 2.24 13.61 1.05
C VAL A 33 2.71 15.04 0.86
N VAL A 34 1.96 15.88 0.16
CA VAL A 34 2.30 17.29 -0.04
C VAL A 34 1.12 18.15 0.38
N HIS A 35 1.39 19.16 1.18
CA HIS A 35 0.39 20.10 1.68
C HIS A 35 0.81 21.55 1.40
N ASP A 36 -0.17 22.44 1.29
CA ASP A 36 0.09 23.87 1.22
C ASP A 36 0.30 24.46 2.65
N ASP A 37 0.53 25.76 2.71
CA ASP A 37 0.76 26.46 3.99
C ASP A 37 -0.46 26.40 4.93
N ASP A 38 -1.65 26.23 4.38
CA ASP A 38 -2.90 26.13 5.14
C ASP A 38 -3.22 24.68 5.56
N GLY A 39 -2.36 23.72 5.22
CA GLY A 39 -2.53 22.31 5.57
C GLY A 39 -3.42 21.53 4.60
N ASN A 40 -3.84 22.13 3.48
CA ASN A 40 -4.64 21.43 2.47
C ASN A 40 -3.74 20.53 1.62
N MET A 41 -4.24 19.34 1.29
CA MET A 41 -3.49 18.41 0.44
C MET A 41 -3.30 18.99 -0.96
N LEU A 42 -2.05 19.03 -1.43
CA LEU A 42 -1.71 19.34 -2.81
C LEU A 42 -1.54 18.06 -3.63
N ALA A 43 -0.96 17.03 -3.04
CA ALA A 43 -0.74 15.76 -3.72
C ALA A 43 -0.74 14.60 -2.73
N GLY A 44 -1.14 13.44 -3.20
CA GLY A 44 -1.18 12.22 -2.42
C GLY A 44 -1.20 10.98 -3.29
N PHE A 45 -1.28 9.83 -2.65
CA PHE A 45 -1.40 8.54 -3.32
C PHE A 45 -2.67 7.84 -2.84
N ASP A 46 -3.49 7.43 -3.79
CA ASP A 46 -4.64 6.58 -3.50
C ASP A 46 -4.16 5.15 -3.48
N ILE A 47 -4.40 4.45 -2.37
CA ILE A 47 -3.93 3.08 -2.20
C ILE A 47 -5.07 2.14 -1.83
N VAL A 48 -4.89 0.86 -2.21
CA VAL A 48 -5.74 -0.25 -1.80
C VAL A 48 -5.07 -1.02 -0.65
N GLY A 49 -5.86 -1.77 0.10
CA GLY A 49 -5.39 -2.43 1.32
C GLY A 49 -4.89 -3.86 1.11
N LYS A 50 -4.59 -4.52 2.23
CA LYS A 50 -4.07 -5.90 2.24
C LYS A 50 -5.06 -6.95 1.75
N ASN A 51 -6.35 -6.63 1.68
CA ASN A 51 -7.36 -7.54 1.15
C ASN A 51 -7.55 -7.40 -0.36
N SER A 52 -6.83 -6.47 -0.99
CA SER A 52 -6.91 -6.24 -2.44
C SER A 52 -6.17 -7.32 -3.23
N VAL A 53 -6.59 -7.48 -4.48
CA VAL A 53 -5.92 -8.36 -5.44
C VAL A 53 -4.48 -7.89 -5.70
N GLN A 54 -4.27 -6.57 -5.78
CA GLN A 54 -2.95 -5.98 -6.01
C GLN A 54 -1.94 -6.39 -4.92
N TYR A 55 -2.36 -6.28 -3.66
CA TYR A 55 -1.49 -6.65 -2.55
C TYR A 55 -1.24 -8.16 -2.52
N LYS A 56 -2.28 -8.97 -2.67
CA LYS A 56 -2.16 -10.43 -2.65
C LYS A 56 -1.25 -10.93 -3.76
N ASP A 57 -1.34 -10.35 -4.96
CA ASP A 57 -0.52 -10.75 -6.11
C ASP A 57 0.96 -10.42 -5.88
N VAL A 58 1.28 -9.24 -5.37
CA VAL A 58 2.68 -8.86 -5.12
C VAL A 58 3.28 -9.71 -3.99
N ILE A 59 2.52 -10.00 -2.94
CA ILE A 59 2.97 -10.88 -1.86
C ILE A 59 3.24 -12.28 -2.38
N ARG A 60 2.35 -12.81 -3.22
CA ARG A 60 2.54 -14.13 -3.83
C ARG A 60 3.78 -14.16 -4.69
N SER A 61 3.97 -13.20 -5.59
CA SER A 61 5.11 -13.19 -6.51
C SER A 61 6.44 -13.06 -5.79
N THR A 62 6.53 -12.21 -4.77
CA THR A 62 7.75 -12.04 -3.99
C THR A 62 8.04 -13.28 -3.13
N SER A 63 7.01 -13.93 -2.60
CA SER A 63 7.16 -15.16 -1.80
C SER A 63 7.58 -16.33 -2.67
N VAL A 64 7.01 -16.48 -3.86
CA VAL A 64 7.41 -17.53 -4.84
C VAL A 64 8.87 -17.33 -5.23
N ALA A 65 9.29 -16.10 -5.51
CA ALA A 65 10.69 -15.79 -5.84
C ALA A 65 11.65 -16.18 -4.69
N ALA A 66 11.27 -15.88 -3.44
CA ALA A 66 12.06 -16.24 -2.26
C ALA A 66 12.16 -17.75 -2.09
N ILE A 67 11.06 -18.49 -2.30
CA ILE A 67 11.04 -19.95 -2.21
C ILE A 67 11.97 -20.56 -3.28
N LYS A 68 11.86 -20.08 -4.52
CA LYS A 68 12.73 -20.56 -5.61
C LYS A 68 14.21 -20.31 -5.31
N ARG A 69 14.54 -19.14 -4.75
CA ARG A 69 15.90 -18.81 -4.36
C ARG A 69 16.43 -19.78 -3.29
N SER A 70 15.60 -20.12 -2.31
CA SER A 70 16.00 -21.05 -1.23
C SER A 70 16.27 -22.46 -1.72
N GLN A 71 15.71 -22.86 -2.88
CA GLN A 71 15.88 -24.18 -3.48
C GLN A 71 17.12 -24.26 -4.38
N THR A 72 17.78 -23.15 -4.68
CA THR A 72 18.93 -23.11 -5.58
C THR A 72 20.19 -22.80 -4.78
N LYS A 73 21.15 -23.74 -4.72
CA LYS A 73 22.39 -23.59 -3.93
C LYS A 73 23.17 -22.31 -4.27
N LYS A 74 23.22 -21.94 -5.55
CA LYS A 74 23.93 -20.72 -5.99
C LYS A 74 23.28 -19.44 -5.52
N GLU A 75 21.99 -19.47 -5.23
CA GLU A 75 21.20 -18.31 -4.83
C GLU A 75 20.92 -18.25 -3.34
N GLN A 76 21.36 -19.27 -2.59
CA GLN A 76 21.24 -19.27 -1.14
C GLN A 76 22.09 -18.16 -0.53
N ILE A 77 21.51 -17.48 0.45
CA ILE A 77 22.12 -16.32 1.11
C ILE A 77 22.46 -16.70 2.54
N ASP A 78 23.72 -16.55 2.91
CA ASP A 78 24.16 -16.76 4.29
C ASP A 78 24.05 -15.43 5.07
N ALA A 79 23.02 -15.33 5.91
CA ALA A 79 22.76 -14.16 6.74
C ALA A 79 23.83 -13.92 7.80
N LYS A 80 24.70 -14.91 8.08
CA LYS A 80 25.79 -14.76 9.05
C LYS A 80 26.96 -13.95 8.49
N THR A 81 27.08 -13.85 7.17
CA THR A 81 28.11 -13.02 6.54
C THR A 81 27.60 -11.60 6.35
N GLU A 82 28.52 -10.63 6.34
CA GLU A 82 28.16 -9.24 6.08
C GLU A 82 27.57 -9.07 4.68
N LYS A 83 28.13 -9.74 3.68
CA LYS A 83 27.61 -9.72 2.31
C LYS A 83 26.22 -10.33 2.23
N GLY A 84 25.99 -11.49 2.87
CA GLY A 84 24.71 -12.17 2.88
C GLY A 84 23.64 -11.36 3.61
N ALA A 85 23.96 -10.78 4.77
CA ALA A 85 23.07 -9.92 5.52
C ALA A 85 22.71 -8.67 4.72
N GLY A 86 23.67 -8.05 4.03
CA GLY A 86 23.44 -6.90 3.15
C GLY A 86 22.53 -7.25 1.99
N THR A 87 22.71 -8.42 1.38
CA THR A 87 21.84 -8.90 0.29
C THR A 87 20.41 -9.09 0.76
N LEU A 88 20.20 -9.68 1.94
CA LEU A 88 18.87 -9.86 2.52
C LEU A 88 18.20 -8.51 2.83
N TYR A 89 18.97 -7.55 3.32
CA TYR A 89 18.46 -6.20 3.54
C TYR A 89 17.98 -5.58 2.23
N ASP A 90 18.79 -5.65 1.18
CA ASP A 90 18.46 -5.08 -0.14
C ASP A 90 17.22 -5.76 -0.73
N LEU A 91 17.08 -7.08 -0.57
CA LEU A 91 15.89 -7.81 -1.01
C LEU A 91 14.64 -7.39 -0.25
N GLY A 92 14.78 -7.11 1.06
CA GLY A 92 13.69 -6.58 1.88
C GLY A 92 13.24 -5.21 1.40
N GLU A 93 14.18 -4.32 1.11
CA GLU A 93 13.90 -2.99 0.57
C GLU A 93 13.23 -3.08 -0.80
N ASP A 94 13.70 -3.96 -1.68
CA ASP A 94 13.11 -4.20 -2.99
C ASP A 94 11.67 -4.73 -2.87
N ARG A 95 11.44 -5.66 -1.96
CA ARG A 95 10.09 -6.18 -1.68
C ARG A 95 9.16 -5.07 -1.21
N ASN A 96 9.62 -4.22 -0.29
CA ASN A 96 8.84 -3.09 0.22
C ASN A 96 8.48 -2.13 -0.91
N ARG A 97 9.41 -1.83 -1.81
CA ARG A 97 9.18 -0.98 -2.97
C ARG A 97 8.14 -1.59 -3.90
N LYS A 98 8.22 -2.89 -4.17
CA LYS A 98 7.23 -3.59 -5.00
C LYS A 98 5.84 -3.55 -4.39
N ILE A 99 5.74 -3.72 -3.07
CA ILE A 99 4.47 -3.62 -2.37
C ILE A 99 3.89 -2.22 -2.50
N ALA A 100 4.68 -1.19 -2.22
CA ALA A 100 4.24 0.19 -2.29
C ALA A 100 3.74 0.54 -3.70
N ILE A 101 4.47 0.14 -4.74
CA ILE A 101 4.06 0.37 -6.13
C ILE A 101 2.77 -0.36 -6.47
N ALA A 102 2.64 -1.63 -6.04
CA ALA A 102 1.49 -2.47 -6.38
C ALA A 102 0.18 -1.93 -5.80
N VAL A 103 0.21 -1.33 -4.62
CA VAL A 103 -1.01 -0.87 -3.93
C VAL A 103 -1.45 0.53 -4.36
N VAL A 104 -0.61 1.31 -5.03
CA VAL A 104 -0.98 2.64 -5.51
C VAL A 104 -1.86 2.52 -6.76
N VAL A 105 -3.07 3.05 -6.67
CA VAL A 105 -4.06 3.02 -7.77
C VAL A 105 -4.37 4.41 -8.32
N GLY A 106 -3.84 5.45 -7.70
CA GLY A 106 -4.01 6.84 -8.15
C GLY A 106 -2.97 7.75 -7.52
N ALA A 107 -2.75 8.90 -8.12
CA ALA A 107 -1.79 9.90 -7.65
C ALA A 107 -2.40 11.31 -7.80
N PRO A 108 -3.46 11.61 -7.02
CA PRO A 108 -4.13 12.90 -7.14
C PRO A 108 -3.21 14.06 -6.81
N GLY A 109 -3.30 15.12 -7.59
CA GLY A 109 -2.56 16.35 -7.38
C GLY A 109 -1.17 16.41 -8.01
N PHE A 110 -0.62 15.30 -8.46
CA PHE A 110 0.65 15.30 -9.17
C PHE A 110 0.44 15.76 -10.62
N VAL A 111 1.15 16.80 -10.99
CA VAL A 111 1.05 17.39 -12.33
C VAL A 111 2.43 17.61 -12.94
N SER A 112 2.48 17.63 -14.26
CA SER A 112 3.66 18.00 -15.03
C SER A 112 3.20 18.96 -16.13
N ASN A 113 3.76 20.16 -16.15
CA ASN A 113 3.35 21.21 -17.09
C ASN A 113 1.84 21.49 -17.08
N GLY A 114 1.23 21.44 -15.89
CA GLY A 114 -0.20 21.69 -15.69
C GLY A 114 -1.12 20.51 -15.99
N GLU A 115 -0.59 19.40 -16.47
CA GLU A 115 -1.36 18.20 -16.80
C GLU A 115 -1.17 17.11 -15.73
N PRO A 116 -2.21 16.32 -15.43
CA PRO A 116 -2.05 15.19 -14.52
C PRO A 116 -0.98 14.21 -14.98
N VAL A 117 -0.17 13.75 -14.06
CA VAL A 117 0.89 12.77 -14.34
C VAL A 117 0.27 11.39 -14.56
N ALA A 118 0.73 10.65 -15.57
CA ALA A 118 0.34 9.27 -15.78
C ALA A 118 0.90 8.39 -14.65
N LEU A 119 0.04 7.51 -14.09
CA LEU A 119 0.45 6.58 -13.05
C LEU A 119 1.20 5.42 -13.69
N THR A 120 2.51 5.39 -13.49
CA THR A 120 3.39 4.34 -13.99
C THR A 120 4.35 3.90 -12.90
N PRO A 121 4.92 2.67 -12.96
CA PRO A 121 5.96 2.26 -12.03
C PRO A 121 7.17 3.20 -12.05
N GLU A 122 7.52 3.74 -13.20
CA GLU A 122 8.64 4.69 -13.36
C GLU A 122 8.40 5.98 -12.58
N PHE A 123 7.18 6.52 -12.66
CA PHE A 123 6.79 7.70 -11.88
C PHE A 123 6.86 7.43 -10.38
N LEU A 124 6.34 6.27 -9.94
CA LEU A 124 6.35 5.91 -8.53
C LEU A 124 7.78 5.70 -8.01
N ASN A 125 8.63 5.05 -8.79
CA ASN A 125 10.04 4.92 -8.44
C ASN A 125 10.73 6.28 -8.34
N LEU A 126 10.44 7.21 -9.23
CA LEU A 126 10.95 8.58 -9.16
C LEU A 126 10.54 9.24 -7.84
N CYS A 127 9.27 9.14 -7.47
CA CYS A 127 8.76 9.70 -6.23
C CYS A 127 9.45 9.13 -5.00
N PHE A 128 9.55 7.81 -4.93
CA PHE A 128 10.10 7.11 -3.76
C PHE A 128 11.62 7.23 -3.65
N ASP A 129 12.31 7.36 -4.78
CA ASP A 129 13.75 7.64 -4.78
C ASP A 129 14.03 9.07 -4.28
N ALA A 130 13.22 10.03 -4.70
CA ALA A 130 13.35 11.41 -4.28
C ALA A 130 12.89 11.64 -2.84
N GLN A 131 11.83 10.94 -2.42
CA GLN A 131 11.20 11.08 -1.12
C GLN A 131 10.92 9.71 -0.50
N PRO A 132 11.92 9.05 0.08
CA PRO A 132 11.73 7.72 0.69
C PRO A 132 10.65 7.70 1.79
N THR A 133 10.41 8.83 2.44
CA THR A 133 9.37 8.93 3.47
C THR A 133 7.96 8.72 2.90
N TRP A 134 7.74 9.00 1.62
CA TRP A 134 6.44 8.77 0.99
C TRP A 134 6.14 7.28 0.88
N GLU A 135 7.15 6.50 0.48
CA GLU A 135 7.04 5.03 0.47
C GLU A 135 6.76 4.50 1.88
N ALA A 136 7.48 5.00 2.89
CA ALA A 136 7.28 4.61 4.28
C ALA A 136 5.87 4.93 4.77
N LYS A 137 5.30 6.08 4.39
CA LYS A 137 3.93 6.45 4.73
C LYS A 137 2.91 5.49 4.13
N ILE A 138 3.12 5.07 2.89
CA ILE A 138 2.24 4.11 2.23
C ILE A 138 2.28 2.77 2.96
N LEU A 139 3.47 2.27 3.26
CA LEU A 139 3.64 1.01 3.98
C LEU A 139 3.03 1.06 5.38
N ALA A 140 3.19 2.18 6.08
CA ALA A 140 2.57 2.37 7.40
C ALA A 140 1.04 2.41 7.32
N ALA A 141 0.48 3.06 6.30
CA ALA A 141 -0.97 3.15 6.12
C ALA A 141 -1.60 1.77 5.85
N LEU A 142 -0.86 0.84 5.22
CA LEU A 142 -1.32 -0.53 4.98
C LEU A 142 -1.58 -1.31 6.26
N GLU A 143 -0.95 -0.94 7.37
CA GLU A 143 -1.11 -1.65 8.64
C GLU A 143 -2.40 -1.30 9.38
N ALA A 144 -3.09 -0.25 8.97
CA ALA A 144 -4.34 0.20 9.61
C ALA A 144 -5.56 -0.23 8.79
N ASP A 145 -6.19 -1.34 9.17
CA ASP A 145 -7.36 -1.89 8.49
C ASP A 145 -8.49 -0.87 8.32
N ALA A 146 -8.67 0.00 9.30
CA ALA A 146 -9.72 1.03 9.26
C ALA A 146 -9.60 1.96 8.05
N ASN A 147 -8.40 2.14 7.50
CA ASN A 147 -8.19 2.96 6.30
C ASN A 147 -8.90 2.38 5.07
N PHE A 148 -9.17 1.08 5.07
CA PHE A 148 -9.66 0.35 3.90
C PHE A 148 -11.04 -0.24 4.08
N LEU A 149 -11.70 0.03 5.19
CA LEU A 149 -13.04 -0.46 5.49
C LEU A 149 -14.06 0.67 5.41
N ALA A 150 -15.08 0.48 4.58
CA ALA A 150 -16.17 1.43 4.37
C ALA A 150 -17.40 1.00 5.18
N ILE A 151 -17.25 1.01 6.50
CA ILE A 151 -18.32 0.56 7.41
C ILE A 151 -18.90 1.75 8.18
#